data_7ef3b4c0196afa095e61b5a16cc14082
#
_entry.id   7ef3b4c0196afa095e61b5a16cc14082
#
_cell.length_a   1.000
_cell.length_b   1.000
_cell.length_c   1.000
_cell.angle_alpha   90.00
_cell.angle_beta   90.00
_cell.angle_gamma   90.00
#
_symmetry.space_group_name_H-M   'P 1'
#
loop_
_entity.id
_entity.type
_entity.pdbx_description
1 polymer ?
#
loop_
_entity_poly.entity_id
_entity_poly.type
_entity_poly.pdbx_seq_one_letter_code
_entity_poly.pdbx_strand_id
1 'polypeptide(L)'
;MLSLMMALGIVSRIGSGFIADMIGGTATLLIGSFMQGVALLLYLYFNGLESLFIVSGIFGLFQGGIVPMYAVICRELLPPRRAGAAIGLAVSATIFGMAFGGYFSGVIFDLTSSYRMAFLNGLLWNAFNLAIVSWLFWRGRRRQPVGELLAA
;
A
#
# COMPACT_ATOMS: atom_id res chain seq x y z
N MET A 1 -11.33 -4.98 -16.29
CA MET A 1 -10.54 -5.15 -15.06
C MET A 1 -9.93 -3.82 -14.59
N LEU A 2 -9.10 -3.14 -15.38
CA LEU A 2 -8.42 -1.90 -14.99
C LEU A 2 -9.39 -0.80 -14.52
N SER A 3 -10.47 -0.56 -15.26
CA SER A 3 -11.48 0.45 -14.92
C SER A 3 -12.17 0.16 -13.59
N LEU A 4 -12.49 -1.09 -13.29
CA LEU A 4 -13.06 -1.52 -12.01
C LEU A 4 -12.06 -1.27 -10.87
N MET A 5 -10.81 -1.65 -11.09
CA MET A 5 -9.71 -1.44 -10.14
C MET A 5 -9.52 0.05 -9.81
N MET A 6 -9.57 0.92 -10.82
CA MET A 6 -9.46 2.36 -10.63
C MET A 6 -10.67 2.96 -9.92
N ALA A 7 -11.89 2.55 -10.28
CA ALA A 7 -13.12 3.02 -9.63
C ALA A 7 -13.14 2.65 -8.13
N LEU A 8 -12.84 1.40 -7.81
CA LEU A 8 -12.74 0.95 -6.42
C LEU A 8 -11.55 1.58 -5.68
N GLY A 9 -10.48 1.93 -6.40
CA GLY A 9 -9.35 2.69 -5.86
C GLY A 9 -9.75 4.10 -5.40
N ILE A 10 -10.71 4.76 -6.05
CA ILE A 10 -11.23 6.07 -5.60
C ILE A 10 -11.99 5.89 -4.29
N VAL A 11 -12.88 4.88 -4.21
CA VAL A 11 -13.62 4.55 -2.98
C VAL A 11 -12.66 4.26 -1.83
N SER A 12 -11.61 3.48 -2.12
CA SER A 12 -10.56 3.15 -1.17
C SER A 12 -9.85 4.38 -0.61
N ARG A 13 -9.54 5.37 -1.44
CA ARG A 13 -8.87 6.61 -0.99
C ARG A 13 -9.71 7.38 0.02
N ILE A 14 -11.01 7.44 -0.20
CA ILE A 14 -11.94 8.09 0.73
C ILE A 14 -12.03 7.29 2.02
N GLY A 15 -12.30 5.98 1.91
CA GLY A 15 -12.43 5.08 3.06
C GLY A 15 -11.16 5.00 3.92
N SER A 16 -9.99 4.91 3.29
CA SER A 16 -8.71 4.88 4.01
C SER A 16 -8.41 6.18 4.75
N GLY A 17 -8.88 7.33 4.26
CA GLY A 17 -8.80 8.60 4.97
C GLY A 17 -9.55 8.54 6.31
N PHE A 18 -10.82 8.12 6.30
CA PHE A 18 -11.60 7.95 7.53
C PHE A 18 -10.98 6.93 8.50
N ILE A 19 -10.46 5.83 7.98
CA ILE A 19 -9.78 4.81 8.81
C ILE A 19 -8.50 5.40 9.42
N ALA A 20 -7.73 6.18 8.66
CA ALA A 20 -6.51 6.82 9.15
C ALA A 20 -6.78 7.84 10.26
N ASP A 21 -7.89 8.58 10.18
CA ASP A 21 -8.31 9.50 11.24
C ASP A 21 -8.66 8.77 12.56
N MET A 22 -9.08 7.49 12.47
CA MET A 22 -9.44 6.69 13.64
C MET A 22 -8.27 5.93 14.27
N ILE A 23 -7.41 5.33 13.45
CA ILE A 23 -6.36 4.39 13.91
C ILE A 23 -4.92 4.84 13.55
N GLY A 24 -4.80 5.99 12.88
CA GLY A 24 -3.52 6.55 12.43
C GLY A 24 -3.07 6.03 11.06
N GLY A 25 -2.23 6.82 10.38
CA GLY A 25 -1.79 6.52 9.01
C GLY A 25 -0.95 5.25 8.90
N THR A 26 -0.07 4.98 9.88
CA THR A 26 0.81 3.80 9.85
C THR A 26 0.03 2.48 9.99
N ALA A 27 -0.99 2.45 10.87
CA ALA A 27 -1.84 1.26 11.05
C ALA A 27 -2.69 1.01 9.79
N THR A 28 -3.25 2.07 9.22
CA THR A 28 -4.05 2.01 7.98
C THR A 28 -3.20 1.51 6.80
N LEU A 29 -1.96 2.00 6.68
CA LEU A 29 -1.02 1.53 5.66
C LEU A 29 -0.68 0.04 5.84
N LEU A 30 -0.49 -0.41 7.08
CA LEU A 30 -0.20 -1.81 7.38
C LEU A 30 -1.36 -2.72 6.94
N ILE A 31 -2.58 -2.36 7.27
CA ILE A 31 -3.79 -3.11 6.87
C ILE A 31 -3.92 -3.13 5.34
N GLY A 32 -3.80 -1.98 4.68
CA GLY A 32 -3.88 -1.86 3.23
C GLY A 32 -2.82 -2.72 2.52
N SER A 33 -1.56 -2.64 2.97
CA SER A 33 -0.46 -3.42 2.41
C SER A 33 -0.62 -4.93 2.64
N PHE A 34 -1.14 -5.35 3.80
CA PHE A 34 -1.43 -6.74 4.07
C PHE A 34 -2.53 -7.28 3.15
N MET A 35 -3.62 -6.56 3.01
CA MET A 35 -4.73 -6.94 2.14
C MET A 35 -4.33 -6.93 0.66
N GLN A 36 -3.46 -6.00 0.26
CA GLN A 36 -2.85 -6.01 -1.08
C GLN A 36 -2.03 -7.28 -1.31
N GLY A 37 -1.24 -7.72 -0.33
CA GLY A 37 -0.49 -8.98 -0.38
C GLY A 37 -1.41 -10.19 -0.55
N VAL A 38 -2.52 -10.23 0.19
CA VAL A 38 -3.55 -11.27 0.03
C VAL A 38 -4.14 -11.25 -1.39
N ALA A 39 -4.46 -10.09 -1.93
CA ALA A 39 -4.98 -9.97 -3.29
C ALA A 39 -3.96 -10.43 -4.35
N LEU A 40 -2.67 -10.14 -4.17
CA LEU A 40 -1.59 -10.64 -5.04
C LEU A 40 -1.48 -12.16 -4.97
N LEU A 41 -1.64 -12.77 -3.79
CA LEU A 41 -1.70 -14.23 -3.65
C LEU A 41 -2.90 -14.82 -4.40
N LEU A 42 -4.07 -14.19 -4.32
CA LEU A 42 -5.26 -14.66 -5.03
C LEU A 42 -5.05 -14.67 -6.56
N TYR A 43 -4.30 -13.70 -7.12
CA TYR A 43 -3.95 -13.73 -8.55
C TYR A 43 -3.08 -14.94 -8.95
N LEU A 44 -2.36 -15.55 -8.01
CA LEU A 44 -1.58 -16.78 -8.30
C LEU A 44 -2.44 -18.03 -8.38
N TYR A 45 -3.57 -18.06 -7.68
CA TYR A 45 -4.44 -19.22 -7.59
C TYR A 45 -5.61 -19.18 -8.58
N PHE A 46 -6.10 -18.01 -8.91
CA PHE A 46 -7.29 -17.84 -9.74
C PHE A 46 -6.93 -17.41 -11.16
N ASN A 47 -7.36 -18.22 -12.16
CA ASN A 47 -7.10 -17.97 -13.58
C ASN A 47 -8.39 -17.76 -14.41
N GLY A 48 -9.57 -17.89 -13.79
CA GLY A 48 -10.86 -17.68 -14.46
C GLY A 48 -11.15 -16.18 -14.66
N LEU A 49 -11.81 -15.83 -15.77
CA LEU A 49 -12.11 -14.44 -16.09
C LEU A 49 -12.92 -13.75 -14.98
N GLU A 50 -13.95 -14.41 -14.47
CA GLU A 50 -14.83 -13.89 -13.41
C GLU A 50 -14.06 -13.70 -12.09
N SER A 51 -13.25 -14.70 -11.70
CA SER A 51 -12.44 -14.63 -10.50
C SER A 51 -11.38 -13.53 -10.59
N LEU A 52 -10.78 -13.32 -11.76
CA LEU A 52 -9.83 -12.22 -11.99
C LEU A 52 -10.51 -10.84 -11.89
N PHE A 53 -11.78 -10.70 -12.27
CA PHE A 53 -12.53 -9.48 -12.07
C PHE A 53 -12.73 -9.20 -10.58
N ILE A 54 -13.12 -10.19 -9.80
CA ILE A 54 -13.32 -10.05 -8.34
C ILE A 54 -12.00 -9.71 -7.65
N VAL A 55 -10.93 -10.45 -7.96
CA VAL A 55 -9.59 -10.20 -7.39
C VAL A 55 -9.08 -8.81 -7.77
N SER A 56 -9.30 -8.35 -9.00
CA SER A 56 -8.94 -6.99 -9.43
C SER A 56 -9.72 -5.92 -8.67
N GLY A 57 -10.99 -6.16 -8.36
CA GLY A 57 -11.80 -5.29 -7.50
C GLY A 57 -11.23 -5.20 -6.09
N ILE A 58 -10.95 -6.34 -5.47
CA ILE A 58 -10.34 -6.44 -4.13
C ILE A 58 -8.99 -5.73 -4.12
N PHE A 59 -8.13 -6.00 -5.11
CA PHE A 59 -6.83 -5.35 -5.22
C PHE A 59 -6.95 -3.83 -5.33
N GLY A 60 -7.85 -3.32 -6.20
CA GLY A 60 -8.09 -1.89 -6.36
C GLY A 60 -8.57 -1.23 -5.07
N LEU A 61 -9.45 -1.94 -4.32
CA LEU A 61 -9.99 -1.45 -3.05
C LEU A 61 -8.90 -1.28 -1.97
N PHE A 62 -7.87 -2.09 -1.94
CA PHE A 62 -6.80 -1.98 -0.95
C PHE A 62 -5.60 -1.17 -1.45
N GLN A 63 -5.29 -1.23 -2.74
CA GLN A 63 -4.21 -0.46 -3.38
C GLN A 63 -4.45 1.04 -3.31
N GLY A 64 -5.69 1.50 -3.52
CA GLY A 64 -6.01 2.92 -3.67
C GLY A 64 -5.67 3.76 -2.45
N GLY A 65 -5.79 3.20 -1.25
CA GLY A 65 -5.51 3.88 0.02
C GLY A 65 -4.03 3.98 0.40
N ILE A 66 -3.14 3.19 -0.21
CA ILE A 66 -1.73 3.12 0.20
C ILE A 66 -0.98 4.42 -0.02
N VAL A 67 -1.11 5.01 -1.21
CA VAL A 67 -0.34 6.22 -1.58
C VAL A 67 -0.70 7.44 -0.71
N PRO A 68 -1.98 7.76 -0.42
CA PRO A 68 -2.33 8.83 0.48
C PRO A 68 -1.76 8.65 1.89
N MET A 69 -1.62 7.41 2.37
CA MET A 69 -1.13 7.14 3.73
C MET A 69 0.32 7.57 3.92
N TYR A 70 1.15 7.57 2.90
CA TYR A 70 2.51 8.12 3.02
C TYR A 70 2.50 9.61 3.37
N ALA A 71 1.56 10.38 2.80
CA ALA A 71 1.42 11.80 3.12
C ALA A 71 0.91 12.00 4.56
N VAL A 72 -0.03 11.17 5.02
CA VAL A 72 -0.55 11.21 6.40
C VAL A 72 0.57 10.90 7.38
N ILE A 73 1.31 9.81 7.17
CA ILE A 73 2.43 9.39 8.03
C ILE A 73 3.52 10.48 8.09
N CYS A 74 3.85 11.12 6.96
CA CYS A 74 4.82 12.22 6.97
C CYS A 74 4.35 13.41 7.82
N ARG A 75 3.03 13.69 7.83
CA ARG A 75 2.46 14.75 8.67
C ARG A 75 2.42 14.37 10.15
N GLU A 76 2.17 13.10 10.46
CA GLU A 76 2.15 12.61 11.85
C GLU A 76 3.55 12.57 12.48
N LEU A 77 4.59 12.26 11.69
CA LEU A 77 5.94 12.01 12.20
C LEU A 77 6.88 13.22 12.11
N LEU A 78 6.57 14.22 11.28
CA LEU A 78 7.47 15.32 10.97
C LEU A 78 6.85 16.68 11.31
N PRO A 79 7.67 17.65 11.77
CA PRO A 79 7.20 19.00 12.01
C PRO A 79 6.71 19.65 10.70
N PRO A 80 5.71 20.57 10.76
CA PRO A 80 5.06 21.15 9.57
C PRO A 80 6.01 21.76 8.54
N ARG A 81 7.11 22.34 9.01
CA ARG A 81 8.14 22.95 8.14
C ARG A 81 8.85 21.96 7.22
N ARG A 82 8.94 20.68 7.62
CA ARG A 82 9.63 19.61 6.86
C ARG A 82 8.66 18.62 6.21
N ALA A 83 7.41 18.61 6.64
CA ALA A 83 6.41 17.66 6.15
C ALA A 83 6.17 17.79 4.65
N GLY A 84 6.11 19.00 4.10
CA GLY A 84 5.89 19.23 2.66
C GLY A 84 6.98 18.61 1.78
N ALA A 85 8.25 18.85 2.10
CA ALA A 85 9.37 18.26 1.35
C ALA A 85 9.41 16.72 1.47
N ALA A 86 9.12 16.18 2.66
CA ALA A 86 9.06 14.74 2.88
C ALA A 86 7.92 14.09 2.11
N ILE A 87 6.74 14.71 2.06
CA ILE A 87 5.61 14.25 1.26
C ILE A 87 5.97 14.25 -0.23
N GLY A 88 6.56 15.33 -0.73
CA GLY A 88 7.01 15.42 -2.11
C GLY A 88 7.99 14.31 -2.47
N LEU A 89 8.98 14.06 -1.62
CA LEU A 89 9.96 12.98 -1.81
C LEU A 89 9.29 11.59 -1.77
N ALA A 90 8.40 11.33 -0.81
CA ALA A 90 7.69 10.06 -0.69
C ALA A 90 6.79 9.79 -1.91
N VAL A 91 6.04 10.80 -2.36
CA VAL A 91 5.19 10.68 -3.55
C VAL A 91 6.03 10.47 -4.80
N SER A 92 7.14 11.21 -4.98
CA SER A 92 8.06 11.01 -6.10
C SER A 92 8.65 9.61 -6.11
N ALA A 93 9.13 9.12 -4.96
CA ALA A 93 9.65 7.77 -4.82
C ALA A 93 8.58 6.71 -5.16
N THR A 94 7.32 6.95 -4.77
CA THR A 94 6.20 6.07 -5.11
C THR A 94 5.94 6.02 -6.62
N ILE A 95 5.93 7.17 -7.29
CA ILE A 95 5.75 7.25 -8.76
C ILE A 95 6.89 6.52 -9.47
N PHE A 96 8.14 6.74 -9.05
CA PHE A 96 9.28 6.00 -9.57
C PHE A 96 9.13 4.49 -9.35
N GLY A 97 8.76 4.08 -8.13
CA GLY A 97 8.53 2.67 -7.81
C GLY A 97 7.43 2.03 -8.67
N MET A 98 6.34 2.75 -8.94
CA MET A 98 5.28 2.29 -9.83
C MET A 98 5.76 2.15 -11.28
N ALA A 99 6.52 3.11 -11.80
CA ALA A 99 7.08 3.06 -13.15
C ALA A 99 8.07 1.88 -13.30
N PHE A 100 9.00 1.73 -12.35
CA PHE A 100 9.93 0.61 -12.34
C PHE A 100 9.22 -0.74 -12.19
N GLY A 101 8.27 -0.84 -11.26
CA GLY A 101 7.48 -2.06 -11.04
C GLY A 101 6.72 -2.49 -12.28
N GLY A 102 6.09 -1.55 -13.00
CA GLY A 102 5.42 -1.81 -14.27
C GLY A 102 6.40 -2.28 -15.34
N TYR A 103 7.53 -1.59 -15.50
CA TYR A 103 8.57 -1.96 -16.46
C TYR A 103 9.14 -3.36 -16.18
N PHE A 104 9.54 -3.64 -14.94
CA PHE A 104 10.08 -4.96 -14.57
C PHE A 104 9.04 -6.07 -14.73
N SER A 105 7.78 -5.82 -14.41
CA SER A 105 6.70 -6.80 -14.64
C SER A 105 6.52 -7.11 -16.12
N GLY A 106 6.64 -6.11 -17.00
CA GLY A 106 6.65 -6.30 -18.45
C GLY A 106 7.84 -7.14 -18.93
N VAL A 107 9.05 -6.79 -18.52
CA VAL A 107 10.27 -7.55 -18.86
C VAL A 107 10.20 -9.00 -18.37
N ILE A 108 9.71 -9.23 -17.14
CA ILE A 108 9.51 -10.59 -16.62
C ILE A 108 8.53 -11.36 -17.49
N PHE A 109 7.43 -10.73 -17.90
CA PHE A 109 6.46 -11.37 -18.78
C PHE A 109 7.06 -11.69 -20.15
N ASP A 110 7.81 -10.75 -20.75
CA ASP A 110 8.45 -10.94 -22.06
C ASP A 110 9.47 -12.11 -22.05
N LEU A 111 10.20 -12.27 -20.93
CA LEU A 111 11.20 -13.32 -20.77
C LEU A 111 10.59 -14.68 -20.39
N THR A 112 9.50 -14.69 -19.61
CA THR A 112 8.95 -15.94 -19.04
C THR A 112 7.63 -16.36 -19.67
N SER A 113 6.99 -15.48 -20.43
CA SER A 113 5.63 -15.63 -20.96
C SER A 113 4.60 -15.98 -19.85
N SER A 114 4.88 -15.55 -18.62
CA SER A 114 4.10 -15.92 -17.43
C SER A 114 3.80 -14.73 -16.52
N TYR A 115 2.52 -14.40 -16.35
CA TYR A 115 2.08 -13.43 -15.36
C TYR A 115 2.33 -13.87 -13.92
N ARG A 116 2.41 -15.20 -13.66
CA ARG A 116 2.68 -15.70 -12.30
C ARG A 116 4.01 -15.19 -11.75
N MET A 117 5.05 -15.13 -12.60
CA MET A 117 6.36 -14.61 -12.19
C MET A 117 6.30 -13.11 -11.89
N ALA A 118 5.53 -12.35 -12.65
CA ALA A 118 5.31 -10.92 -12.38
C ALA A 118 4.58 -10.70 -11.05
N PHE A 119 3.55 -11.51 -10.74
CA PHE A 119 2.84 -11.43 -9.45
C PHE A 119 3.71 -11.86 -8.27
N LEU A 120 4.56 -12.89 -8.43
CA LEU A 120 5.53 -13.30 -7.41
C LEU A 120 6.54 -12.18 -7.11
N ASN A 121 7.03 -11.50 -8.15
CA ASN A 121 7.88 -10.31 -7.97
C ASN A 121 7.14 -9.21 -7.18
N GLY A 122 5.88 -8.92 -7.55
CA GLY A 122 5.04 -7.97 -6.81
C GLY A 122 4.84 -8.36 -5.33
N LEU A 123 4.64 -9.66 -5.07
CA LEU A 123 4.48 -10.18 -3.71
C LEU A 123 5.77 -10.03 -2.89
N LEU A 124 6.94 -10.26 -3.49
CA LEU A 124 8.24 -10.05 -2.85
C LEU A 124 8.41 -8.60 -2.40
N TRP A 125 8.13 -7.64 -3.28
CA TRP A 125 8.20 -6.22 -2.95
C TRP A 125 7.15 -5.80 -1.91
N ASN A 126 5.96 -6.37 -1.97
CA ASN A 126 4.93 -6.15 -0.95
C ASN A 126 5.36 -6.69 0.42
N ALA A 127 5.95 -7.86 0.48
CA ALA A 127 6.49 -8.44 1.73
C ALA A 127 7.59 -7.54 2.32
N PHE A 128 8.48 -6.99 1.48
CA PHE A 128 9.50 -6.04 1.92
C PHE A 128 8.88 -4.73 2.46
N ASN A 129 7.87 -4.19 1.77
CA ASN A 129 7.11 -3.05 2.26
C ASN A 129 6.44 -3.35 3.61
N LEU A 130 5.78 -4.50 3.75
CA LEU A 130 5.15 -4.92 5.00
C LEU A 130 6.16 -5.01 6.15
N ALA A 131 7.36 -5.53 5.88
CA ALA A 131 8.42 -5.61 6.91
C ALA A 131 8.82 -4.21 7.41
N ILE A 132 9.01 -3.24 6.47
CA ILE A 132 9.36 -1.86 6.82
C ILE A 132 8.24 -1.19 7.60
N VAL A 133 6.99 -1.29 7.12
CA VAL A 133 5.84 -0.66 7.77
C VAL A 133 5.57 -1.26 9.15
N SER A 134 5.70 -2.59 9.30
CA SER A 134 5.57 -3.28 10.58
C SER A 134 6.64 -2.82 11.57
N TRP A 135 7.88 -2.67 11.11
CA TRP A 135 8.97 -2.15 11.94
C TRP A 135 8.71 -0.70 12.39
N LEU A 136 8.24 0.15 11.47
CA LEU A 136 7.86 1.54 11.80
C LEU A 136 6.74 1.60 12.83
N PHE A 137 5.70 0.77 12.64
CA PHE A 137 4.57 0.68 13.54
C PHE A 137 5.00 0.26 14.96
N TRP A 138 5.86 -0.75 15.05
CA TRP A 138 6.35 -1.24 16.34
C TRP A 138 7.24 -0.22 17.05
N ARG A 139 8.09 0.47 16.27
CA ARG A 139 8.95 1.54 16.79
C ARG A 139 8.16 2.76 17.24
N GLY A 140 7.09 3.11 16.54
CA GLY A 140 6.18 4.20 16.89
C GLY A 140 5.50 3.95 18.24
N ARG A 141 4.99 2.75 18.47
CA ARG A 141 4.38 2.36 19.75
C ARG A 141 5.32 2.44 20.96
N ARG A 142 6.60 2.18 20.73
CA ARG A 142 7.61 2.27 21.80
C ARG A 142 8.00 3.71 22.18
N ARG A 143 7.63 4.68 21.35
CA ARG A 143 7.97 6.11 21.56
C ARG A 143 6.84 6.94 22.16
N GLN A 144 5.64 6.40 22.31
CA GLN A 144 4.58 7.06 23.07
C GLN A 144 4.96 6.99 24.55
N PRO A 145 5.26 8.12 25.21
CA PRO A 145 5.55 8.12 26.63
C PRO A 145 4.28 7.75 27.40
N VAL A 146 4.43 6.89 28.40
CA VAL A 146 3.39 6.42 29.33
C VAL A 146 2.59 7.56 30.01
N GLY A 147 3.02 8.81 29.85
CA GLY A 147 2.41 10.00 30.44
C GLY A 147 1.06 10.43 29.89
N GLU A 148 0.71 10.08 28.65
CA GLU A 148 -0.61 10.45 28.08
C GLU A 148 -1.74 9.48 28.45
N LEU A 149 -1.40 8.26 28.85
CA LEU A 149 -2.40 7.28 29.32
C LEU A 149 -2.94 7.55 30.73
N LEU A 150 -2.32 8.47 31.47
CA LEU A 150 -2.76 8.87 32.81
C LEU A 150 -3.52 10.22 32.80
N ALA A 151 -3.68 10.85 31.65
CA ALA A 151 -4.33 12.16 31.49
C ALA A 151 -5.69 12.10 30.78
N ALA A 152 -6.16 10.90 30.38
CA ALA A 152 -7.46 10.63 29.81
C ALA A 152 -8.29 9.77 30.80
#